data_cd0b5146ba60706ccf78e7ffe1a79ff0
#
_entry.id   cd0b5146ba60706ccf78e7ffe1a79ff0
#
_cell.length_a   1.000
_cell.length_b   1.000
_cell.length_c   1.000
_cell.angle_alpha   90.00
_cell.angle_beta   90.00
_cell.angle_gamma   90.00
#
_symmetry.space_group_name_H-M   'P 1'
#
loop_
_entity.id
_entity.type
_entity.pdbx_description
1 polymer ?
#
loop_
_entity_poly.entity_id
_entity_poly.type
_entity_poly.pdbx_seq_one_letter_code
_entity_poly.pdbx_strand_id
1 'polypeptide(L)'
;MKALYQSVRKSGMDIPIFTCLTNECRSSEDVELSQVFDSDNYYVGLSSAPDCAYRMANLRKEQPDAPGFVTELQGGWFSLVTGRLSEDHYSDARHFKAVGLMSLLGGAGGINYYMF
;
A
#
# COMPACT_ATOMS: atom_id res chain seq x y z
N MET A 1 -6.20 15.64 6.63
CA MET A 1 -6.79 14.31 6.85
C MET A 1 -8.01 14.35 7.75
N LYS A 2 -7.93 14.91 8.96
CA LYS A 2 -9.01 14.99 9.97
C LYS A 2 -10.34 15.54 9.45
N ALA A 3 -10.33 16.70 8.77
CA ALA A 3 -11.54 17.29 8.20
C ALA A 3 -12.22 16.39 7.16
N LEU A 4 -11.42 15.67 6.35
CA LEU A 4 -11.95 14.71 5.38
C LEU A 4 -12.60 13.51 6.09
N TYR A 5 -11.94 12.93 7.10
CA TYR A 5 -12.49 11.87 7.92
C TYR A 5 -13.84 12.28 8.54
N GLN A 6 -13.88 13.45 9.17
CA GLN A 6 -15.11 13.97 9.78
C GLN A 6 -16.23 14.17 8.74
N SER A 7 -15.90 14.64 7.53
CA SER A 7 -16.89 14.80 6.45
C SER A 7 -17.45 13.45 6.00
N VAL A 8 -16.61 12.44 5.86
CA VAL A 8 -17.03 11.08 5.50
C VAL A 8 -17.96 10.50 6.57
N ARG A 9 -17.62 10.64 7.86
CA ARG A 9 -18.47 10.14 8.96
C ARG A 9 -19.79 10.90 9.06
N LYS A 10 -19.76 12.23 8.87
CA LYS A 10 -21.00 13.07 8.84
C LYS A 10 -21.94 12.70 7.69
N SER A 11 -21.44 12.17 6.59
CA SER A 11 -22.28 11.69 5.48
C SER A 11 -22.96 10.34 5.76
N GLY A 12 -22.74 9.75 6.93
CA GLY A 12 -23.34 8.47 7.33
C GLY A 12 -22.57 7.24 6.84
N MET A 13 -21.39 7.41 6.27
CA MET A 13 -20.55 6.28 5.87
C MET A 13 -19.89 5.64 7.10
N ASP A 14 -20.29 4.42 7.41
CA ASP A 14 -19.75 3.61 8.53
C ASP A 14 -18.99 2.38 8.02
N ILE A 15 -18.14 2.60 7.03
CA ILE A 15 -17.24 1.58 6.48
C ILE A 15 -15.81 1.80 6.98
N PRO A 16 -14.95 0.77 6.99
CA PRO A 16 -13.53 0.94 7.25
C PRO A 16 -12.92 1.97 6.30
N ILE A 17 -12.09 2.84 6.86
CA ILE A 17 -11.34 3.86 6.10
C ILE A 17 -9.87 3.54 6.26
N PHE A 18 -9.15 3.59 5.18
CA PHE A 18 -7.70 3.42 5.18
C PHE A 18 -7.03 4.51 4.35
N THR A 19 -5.76 4.72 4.62
CA THR A 19 -4.92 5.65 3.86
C THR A 19 -4.11 4.90 2.82
N CYS A 20 -3.77 5.58 1.75
CA CYS A 20 -2.82 5.10 0.76
C CYS A 20 -1.55 5.93 0.96
N LEU A 21 -0.64 5.47 1.81
CA LEU A 21 0.49 6.26 2.28
C LEU A 21 1.79 5.98 1.53
N THR A 22 2.53 7.05 1.35
CA THR A 22 3.95 7.01 1.01
C THR A 22 4.75 7.46 2.23
N ASN A 23 5.02 6.60 3.17
CA ASN A 23 5.92 6.73 4.33
C ASN A 23 5.90 8.01 5.19
N GLU A 24 5.19 9.07 4.81
CA GLU A 24 5.38 10.41 5.38
C GLU A 24 4.28 10.86 6.34
N CYS A 25 3.13 10.21 6.35
CA CYS A 25 2.02 10.58 7.21
C CYS A 25 1.35 9.34 7.77
N ARG A 26 1.49 9.11 9.07
CA ARG A 26 0.79 8.02 9.75
C ARG A 26 -0.46 8.56 10.45
N SER A 27 -1.62 8.00 10.12
CA SER A 27 -2.89 8.35 10.77
C SER A 27 -2.93 7.89 12.22
N SER A 28 -2.19 6.83 12.55
CA SER A 28 -2.08 6.26 13.90
C SER A 28 -1.51 7.22 14.95
N GLU A 29 -0.82 8.27 14.55
CA GLU A 29 -0.31 9.29 15.46
C GLU A 29 -1.40 10.26 15.97
N ASP A 30 -2.56 10.31 15.31
CA ASP A 30 -3.68 11.18 15.69
C ASP A 30 -4.82 10.34 16.30
N VAL A 31 -5.12 10.59 17.57
CA VAL A 31 -6.17 9.88 18.32
C VAL A 31 -7.55 9.96 17.64
N GLU A 32 -7.88 11.09 16.99
CA GLU A 32 -9.15 11.19 16.25
C GLU A 32 -9.17 10.33 15.00
N LEU A 33 -8.00 9.94 14.48
CA LEU A 33 -7.85 9.09 13.32
C LEU A 33 -7.56 7.62 13.67
N SER A 34 -7.69 7.23 14.93
CA SER A 34 -7.49 5.85 15.39
C SER A 34 -8.42 4.82 14.70
N GLN A 35 -9.51 5.30 14.09
CA GLN A 35 -10.43 4.49 13.28
C GLN A 35 -10.01 4.37 11.80
N VAL A 36 -8.92 5.04 11.43
CA VAL A 36 -8.34 4.98 10.09
C VAL A 36 -7.07 4.17 10.18
N PHE A 37 -6.98 3.06 9.45
CA PHE A 37 -5.75 2.31 9.42
C PHE A 37 -4.87 2.73 8.24
N ASP A 38 -3.58 2.60 8.41
CA ASP A 38 -2.61 2.90 7.37
C ASP A 38 -2.42 1.69 6.46
N SER A 39 -2.20 1.95 5.20
CA SER A 39 -1.77 0.97 4.20
C SER A 39 -0.49 1.45 3.52
N ASP A 40 0.14 0.59 2.76
CA ASP A 40 1.40 0.92 2.11
C ASP A 40 1.31 0.73 0.59
N ASN A 41 2.24 1.36 -0.13
CA ASN A 41 2.39 1.30 -1.58
C ASN A 41 3.77 0.78 -1.93
N TYR A 42 3.85 -0.14 -2.87
CA TYR A 42 5.11 -0.74 -3.27
C TYR A 42 5.36 -0.59 -4.77
N TYR A 43 6.30 0.30 -5.07
CA TYR A 43 6.87 0.52 -6.41
C TYR A 43 8.37 0.26 -6.32
N VAL A 44 8.75 -1.00 -6.34
CA VAL A 44 10.12 -1.44 -6.09
C VAL A 44 10.62 -2.34 -7.22
N GLY A 45 11.90 -2.31 -7.49
CA GLY A 45 12.53 -3.27 -8.42
C GLY A 45 12.62 -4.68 -7.82
N LEU A 46 12.90 -5.67 -8.67
CA LEU A 46 13.00 -7.07 -8.24
C LEU A 46 14.05 -7.28 -7.12
N SER A 47 15.18 -6.58 -7.19
CA SER A 47 16.23 -6.64 -6.17
C SER A 47 15.80 -6.12 -4.80
N SER A 48 14.82 -5.23 -4.76
CA SER A 48 14.27 -4.63 -3.55
C SER A 48 12.95 -5.28 -3.10
N ALA A 49 12.54 -6.37 -3.73
CA ALA A 49 11.33 -7.11 -3.31
C ALA A 49 11.35 -7.49 -1.82
N PRO A 50 12.48 -7.86 -1.18
CA PRO A 50 12.52 -8.13 0.26
C PRO A 50 12.11 -6.94 1.13
N ASP A 51 12.27 -5.70 0.65
CA ASP A 51 11.87 -4.49 1.39
C ASP A 51 10.36 -4.47 1.64
N CYS A 52 9.56 -5.07 0.74
CA CYS A 52 8.11 -5.18 0.91
C CYS A 52 7.76 -5.98 2.18
N ALA A 53 8.47 -7.06 2.46
CA ALA A 53 8.26 -7.85 3.67
C ALA A 53 8.63 -7.05 4.92
N TYR A 54 9.76 -6.37 4.90
CA TYR A 54 10.23 -5.55 6.02
C TYR A 54 9.28 -4.39 6.32
N ARG A 55 8.87 -3.65 5.30
CA ARG A 55 7.95 -2.51 5.43
C ARG A 55 6.60 -2.95 5.97
N MET A 56 6.04 -4.03 5.43
CA MET A 56 4.76 -4.58 5.90
C MET A 56 4.84 -5.08 7.35
N ALA A 57 5.92 -5.76 7.73
CA ALA A 57 6.13 -6.20 9.09
C ALA A 57 6.22 -5.02 10.08
N ASN A 58 6.85 -3.91 9.66
CA ASN A 58 6.90 -2.70 10.47
C ASN A 58 5.53 -2.02 10.58
N LEU A 59 4.80 -1.90 9.46
CA LEU A 59 3.45 -1.35 9.47
C LEU A 59 2.56 -2.10 10.47
N ARG A 60 2.62 -3.42 10.48
CA ARG A 60 1.86 -4.25 11.43
C ARG A 60 2.27 -4.10 12.89
N LYS A 61 3.53 -3.78 13.16
CA LYS A 61 3.97 -3.47 14.53
C LYS A 61 3.43 -2.13 15.01
N GLU A 62 3.35 -1.16 14.11
CA GLU A 62 2.84 0.19 14.41
C GLU A 62 1.32 0.21 14.59
N GLN A 63 0.60 -0.69 13.95
CA GLN A 63 -0.87 -0.80 14.02
C GLN A 63 -1.32 -2.26 14.20
N PRO A 64 -1.10 -2.86 15.37
CA PRO A 64 -1.40 -4.28 15.62
C PRO A 64 -2.89 -4.61 15.52
N ASP A 65 -3.75 -3.61 15.73
CA ASP A 65 -5.22 -3.75 15.71
C ASP A 65 -5.83 -3.59 14.31
N ALA A 66 -5.00 -3.31 13.29
CA ALA A 66 -5.45 -3.12 11.92
C ALA A 66 -4.84 -4.15 10.97
N PRO A 67 -5.50 -4.47 9.85
CA PRO A 67 -4.94 -5.36 8.86
C PRO A 67 -3.70 -4.75 8.20
N GLY A 68 -2.69 -5.54 7.90
CA GLY A 68 -1.65 -5.15 6.97
C GLY A 68 -2.22 -5.11 5.55
N PHE A 69 -2.25 -3.96 4.91
CA PHE A 69 -2.85 -3.80 3.59
C PHE A 69 -1.89 -3.08 2.64
N VAL A 70 -1.75 -3.63 1.43
CA VAL A 70 -1.03 -2.99 0.32
C VAL A 70 -2.06 -2.44 -0.65
N THR A 71 -2.25 -1.14 -0.66
CA THR A 71 -3.24 -0.47 -1.50
C THR A 71 -2.80 -0.32 -2.93
N GLU A 72 -1.51 -0.21 -3.15
CA GLU A 72 -0.92 -0.18 -4.49
C GLU A 72 0.33 -1.05 -4.54
N LEU A 73 0.18 -2.27 -5.04
CA LEU A 73 1.31 -3.10 -5.41
C LEU A 73 1.50 -2.99 -6.91
N GLN A 74 2.69 -2.60 -7.32
CA GLN A 74 3.03 -2.43 -8.72
C GLN A 74 2.74 -3.69 -9.54
N GLY A 75 1.70 -3.63 -10.37
CA GLY A 75 1.32 -4.68 -11.33
C GLY A 75 1.80 -4.38 -12.75
N GLY A 76 2.16 -3.13 -13.02
CA GLY A 76 2.66 -2.62 -14.27
C GLY A 76 3.37 -1.28 -14.08
N TRP A 77 3.49 -0.50 -15.14
CA TRP A 77 4.07 0.83 -15.10
C TRP A 77 3.38 1.77 -16.09
N PHE A 78 3.53 3.06 -15.89
CA PHE A 78 3.02 4.07 -16.82
C PHE A 78 3.70 3.96 -18.18
N SER A 79 2.94 3.92 -19.26
CA SER A 79 3.45 4.23 -20.57
C SER A 79 3.83 5.71 -20.60
N LEU A 80 5.10 6.00 -20.79
CA LEU A 80 5.52 7.36 -21.05
C LEU A 80 4.98 7.81 -22.41
N VAL A 81 4.69 9.11 -22.55
CA VAL A 81 4.28 9.74 -23.82
C VAL A 81 5.23 9.43 -24.97
N THR A 82 6.44 8.99 -24.68
CA THR A 82 7.47 8.55 -25.61
C THR A 82 7.26 7.15 -26.18
N GLY A 83 6.18 6.46 -25.83
CA GLY A 83 5.83 5.14 -26.36
C GLY A 83 6.68 3.96 -25.83
N ARG A 84 7.48 4.18 -24.79
CA ARG A 84 8.15 3.07 -24.08
C ARG A 84 7.14 2.32 -23.23
N LEU A 85 6.98 1.06 -23.54
CA LEU A 85 6.12 0.16 -22.78
C LEU A 85 6.77 -0.19 -21.43
N SER A 86 5.96 -0.71 -20.54
CA SER A 86 6.33 -1.15 -19.18
C SER A 86 7.45 -2.20 -19.13
N GLU A 87 7.76 -2.84 -20.25
CA GLU A 87 8.84 -3.82 -20.41
C GLU A 87 10.22 -3.28 -19.98
N ASP A 88 10.44 -1.99 -20.12
CA ASP A 88 11.69 -1.32 -19.73
C ASP A 88 11.82 -1.14 -18.19
N HIS A 89 10.78 -1.44 -17.41
CA HIS A 89 10.73 -1.18 -15.97
C HIS A 89 10.68 -2.44 -15.10
N TYR A 90 11.12 -3.58 -15.63
CA TYR A 90 11.30 -4.83 -14.87
C TYR A 90 10.01 -5.40 -14.22
N SER A 91 8.85 -5.00 -14.68
CA SER A 91 7.54 -5.52 -14.20
C SER A 91 7.12 -6.73 -15.01
N ASP A 92 7.91 -7.80 -14.95
CA ASP A 92 7.53 -9.10 -15.52
C ASP A 92 6.80 -9.99 -14.49
N ALA A 93 6.38 -11.17 -14.91
CA ALA A 93 5.69 -12.13 -14.04
C ALA A 93 6.54 -12.56 -12.82
N ARG A 94 7.86 -12.53 -12.91
CA ARG A 94 8.77 -12.85 -11.79
C ARG A 94 8.75 -11.73 -10.76
N HIS A 95 8.81 -10.48 -11.22
CA HIS A 95 8.69 -9.31 -10.36
C HIS A 95 7.36 -9.32 -9.62
N PHE A 96 6.25 -9.44 -10.35
CA PHE A 96 4.92 -9.50 -9.80
C PHE A 96 4.78 -10.56 -8.70
N LYS A 97 5.26 -11.78 -8.98
CA LYS A 97 5.27 -12.88 -8.03
C LYS A 97 6.14 -12.58 -6.80
N ALA A 98 7.34 -12.04 -7.00
CA ALA A 98 8.28 -11.77 -5.92
C ALA A 98 7.75 -10.72 -4.95
N VAL A 99 7.29 -9.56 -5.45
CA VAL A 99 6.78 -8.48 -4.59
C VAL A 99 5.49 -8.89 -3.87
N GLY A 100 4.61 -9.65 -4.53
CA GLY A 100 3.40 -10.19 -3.91
C GLY A 100 3.72 -11.17 -2.78
N LEU A 101 4.60 -12.14 -3.03
CA LEU A 101 5.01 -13.12 -2.02
C LEU A 101 5.74 -12.46 -0.85
N MET A 102 6.60 -11.46 -1.09
CA MET A 102 7.28 -10.74 -0.02
C MET A 102 6.29 -9.91 0.82
N SER A 103 5.28 -9.30 0.20
CA SER A 103 4.22 -8.60 0.93
C SER A 103 3.46 -9.56 1.86
N LEU A 104 3.08 -10.73 1.35
CA LEU A 104 2.42 -11.77 2.16
C LEU A 104 3.33 -12.29 3.27
N LEU A 105 4.62 -12.50 3.00
CA LEU A 105 5.60 -12.92 4.00
C LEU A 105 5.72 -11.90 5.13
N GLY A 106 5.63 -10.60 4.81
CA GLY A 106 5.59 -9.51 5.80
C GLY A 106 4.29 -9.45 6.61
N GLY A 107 3.29 -10.25 6.24
CA GLY A 107 2.01 -10.33 6.93
C GLY A 107 0.91 -9.46 6.32
N ALA A 108 0.98 -9.15 5.03
CA ALA A 108 -0.13 -8.52 4.33
C ALA A 108 -1.36 -9.42 4.36
N GLY A 109 -2.49 -8.90 4.83
CA GLY A 109 -3.79 -9.55 4.82
C GLY A 109 -4.60 -9.22 3.56
N GLY A 110 -4.19 -8.19 2.81
CA GLY A 110 -4.80 -7.80 1.55
C GLY A 110 -3.82 -7.07 0.65
N ILE A 111 -3.94 -7.31 -0.64
CA ILE A 111 -3.10 -6.70 -1.68
C ILE A 111 -4.00 -6.26 -2.83
N ASN A 112 -3.86 -5.00 -3.24
CA ASN A 112 -4.44 -4.48 -4.45
C ASN A 112 -3.34 -4.27 -5.49
N TYR A 113 -3.41 -5.00 -6.58
CA TYR A 113 -2.50 -4.79 -7.71
C TYR A 113 -2.97 -3.58 -8.50
N TYR A 114 -2.07 -2.64 -8.66
CA TYR A 114 -2.35 -1.37 -9.31
C TYR A 114 -1.57 -1.24 -10.60
N MET A 115 -2.26 -0.80 -11.64
CA MET A 115 -1.81 -0.70 -13.03
C MET A 115 -1.36 -2.06 -13.62
N PHE A 116 -2.27 -2.63 -14.37
CA PHE A 116 -2.04 -3.80 -15.24
C PHE A 116 -1.62 -3.32 -16.65
#